data_62c731f10984342f43538f619d3ea08e
#
_entry.id   62c731f10984342f43538f619d3ea08e
#
_cell.length_a   1.000
_cell.length_b   1.000
_cell.length_c   1.000
_cell.angle_alpha   90.00
_cell.angle_beta   90.00
_cell.angle_gamma   90.00
#
_symmetry.space_group_name_H-M   'P 1'
#
loop_
_entity.id
_entity.type
_entity.pdbx_description
1 polymer ?
#
loop_
_entity_poly.entity_id
_entity_poly.type
_entity_poly.pdbx_seq_one_letter_code
_entity_poly.pdbx_strand_id
1 'polypeptide(L)'
;MKLETVSIKNFRCFEDAIISFDDYTALIGPNGCGKSAVLSALNVFFGEKTSAVRSATALNSDAFHHHNHDAPIIIKLQFGDLSPEECEALADYVRAGKLIVSAEATYDPATESAAVQQYGYRLGMKKFAPFFALLSDGAKADQLIAAFDPLAAEFGLNVEGRKTKAAMESTLREYENIHEELCEELKSEDQFYGFTKGAHKLKPFIQYIYLPPVKDAADEEIEAKTGLLSTLVSRIVRSQLNLQNDLDNIQKDAIDKLKTLFDGHKENLDKLSARLTGLAKNLFPALAGVEMKWSSELDSQVRVDSPLVSVDINDSTFSGPVSKFGHGIQRSYILALLQLFAETATEESSAKVIFACEEPELYQHPPQARHLAEALLQISKKHGQVLVTTHSPYFITG
;
A
#
# COMPACT_ATOMS: atom_id res chain seq x y z
N MET A 1 -9.96 6.45 -5.97
CA MET A 1 -8.85 7.09 -5.18
C MET A 1 -7.83 7.69 -6.14
N LYS A 2 -7.39 8.95 -5.90
CA LYS A 2 -6.43 9.70 -6.72
C LYS A 2 -5.40 10.36 -5.79
N LEU A 3 -4.11 10.26 -6.11
CA LEU A 3 -3.05 11.00 -5.41
C LEU A 3 -3.15 12.48 -5.84
N GLU A 4 -3.43 13.36 -4.90
CA GLU A 4 -3.59 14.80 -5.16
C GLU A 4 -2.33 15.59 -4.84
N THR A 5 -1.73 15.31 -3.68
CA THR A 5 -0.54 16.02 -3.24
C THR A 5 0.45 15.11 -2.53
N VAL A 6 1.71 15.48 -2.63
CA VAL A 6 2.81 14.94 -1.81
C VAL A 6 3.50 16.10 -1.11
N SER A 7 3.56 16.04 0.22
CA SER A 7 4.40 16.92 1.03
C SER A 7 5.67 16.18 1.42
N ILE A 8 6.81 16.79 1.18
CA ILE A 8 8.14 16.20 1.41
C ILE A 8 8.91 17.12 2.33
N LYS A 9 9.34 16.62 3.49
CA LYS A 9 10.14 17.37 4.46
C LYS A 9 11.45 16.64 4.76
N ASN A 10 12.51 17.41 4.84
CA ASN A 10 13.86 16.95 5.21
C ASN A 10 14.37 15.78 4.36
N PHE A 11 14.05 15.75 3.06
CA PHE A 11 14.43 14.66 2.17
C PHE A 11 15.22 15.13 0.97
N ARG A 12 16.46 14.67 0.82
CA ARG A 12 17.38 15.02 -0.28
C ARG A 12 17.51 16.53 -0.50
N CYS A 13 17.06 17.03 -1.67
CA CYS A 13 17.09 18.46 -1.98
C CYS A 13 15.91 19.25 -1.38
N PHE A 14 14.95 18.60 -0.75
CA PHE A 14 13.76 19.25 -0.19
C PHE A 14 13.88 19.46 1.32
N GLU A 15 13.88 20.72 1.73
CA GLU A 15 13.70 21.11 3.13
C GLU A 15 12.23 20.97 3.52
N ASP A 16 11.33 21.62 2.76
CA ASP A 16 9.86 21.51 2.86
C ASP A 16 9.27 21.87 1.49
N ALA A 17 8.53 20.94 0.90
CA ALA A 17 7.91 21.13 -0.41
C ALA A 17 6.58 20.40 -0.50
N ILE A 18 5.63 21.02 -1.23
CA ILE A 18 4.34 20.39 -1.57
C ILE A 18 4.23 20.36 -3.09
N ILE A 19 3.95 19.19 -3.64
CA ILE A 19 3.78 18.95 -5.07
C ILE A 19 2.38 18.43 -5.31
N SER A 20 1.65 19.04 -6.25
CA SER A 20 0.33 18.62 -6.67
C SER A 20 0.39 17.75 -7.93
N PHE A 21 -0.52 16.80 -8.03
CA PHE A 21 -0.60 15.84 -9.13
C PHE A 21 -1.99 15.82 -9.76
N ASP A 22 -2.00 15.72 -11.09
CA ASP A 22 -3.17 15.44 -11.89
C ASP A 22 -3.14 14.01 -12.44
N ASP A 23 -4.09 13.66 -13.32
CA ASP A 23 -4.12 12.34 -13.97
C ASP A 23 -2.85 12.09 -14.78
N TYR A 24 -2.33 13.12 -15.43
CA TYR A 24 -1.03 13.12 -16.08
C TYR A 24 -0.19 14.31 -15.59
N THR A 25 0.94 14.03 -14.96
CA THR A 25 1.84 15.05 -14.43
C THR A 25 3.24 14.88 -14.99
N ALA A 26 3.73 15.90 -15.71
CA ALA A 26 5.11 15.95 -16.17
C ALA A 26 5.94 16.90 -15.30
N LEU A 27 6.97 16.38 -14.63
CA LEU A 27 7.93 17.13 -13.85
C LEU A 27 9.08 17.56 -14.76
N ILE A 28 9.22 18.87 -14.93
CA ILE A 28 10.16 19.48 -15.88
C ILE A 28 11.10 20.40 -15.11
N GLY A 29 12.35 20.50 -15.56
CA GLY A 29 13.33 21.40 -14.99
C GLY A 29 14.76 20.96 -15.28
N PRO A 30 15.77 21.77 -14.93
CA PRO A 30 17.17 21.42 -15.11
C PRO A 30 17.58 20.19 -14.30
N ASN A 31 18.75 19.60 -14.63
CA ASN A 31 19.30 18.52 -13.83
C ASN A 31 19.58 19.01 -12.40
N GLY A 32 19.32 18.16 -11.41
CA GLY A 32 19.52 18.49 -10.00
C GLY A 32 18.41 19.32 -9.35
N CYS A 33 17.34 19.72 -10.05
CA CYS A 33 16.25 20.50 -9.45
C CYS A 33 15.27 19.70 -8.58
N GLY A 34 15.48 18.38 -8.45
CA GLY A 34 14.67 17.55 -7.56
C GLY A 34 13.61 16.65 -8.23
N LYS A 35 13.51 16.62 -9.58
CA LYS A 35 12.53 15.77 -10.29
C LYS A 35 12.58 14.31 -9.82
N SER A 36 13.78 13.71 -9.89
CA SER A 36 13.99 12.33 -9.41
C SER A 36 13.81 12.18 -7.90
N ALA A 37 14.02 13.23 -7.12
CA ALA A 37 13.81 13.20 -5.67
C ALA A 37 12.31 13.09 -5.32
N VAL A 38 11.42 13.68 -6.13
CA VAL A 38 9.95 13.49 -5.97
C VAL A 38 9.57 12.04 -6.18
N LEU A 39 10.00 11.41 -7.28
CA LEU A 39 9.73 9.99 -7.53
C LEU A 39 10.39 9.10 -6.48
N SER A 40 11.60 9.45 -6.01
CA SER A 40 12.26 8.74 -4.92
C SER A 40 11.48 8.81 -3.61
N ALA A 41 10.82 9.93 -3.29
CA ALA A 41 9.96 10.04 -2.13
C ALA A 41 8.74 9.09 -2.24
N LEU A 42 8.13 9.02 -3.43
CA LEU A 42 7.07 8.03 -3.70
C LEU A 42 7.58 6.59 -3.56
N ASN A 43 8.78 6.29 -4.10
CA ASN A 43 9.41 4.97 -3.96
C ASN A 43 9.63 4.58 -2.48
N VAL A 44 10.02 5.55 -1.63
CA VAL A 44 10.13 5.32 -0.17
C VAL A 44 8.77 4.98 0.42
N PHE A 45 7.73 5.74 0.07
CA PHE A 45 6.39 5.47 0.61
C PHE A 45 5.83 4.13 0.13
N PHE A 46 5.93 3.82 -1.17
CA PHE A 46 5.39 2.58 -1.74
C PHE A 46 6.29 1.37 -1.56
N GLY A 47 7.50 1.54 -1.05
CA GLY A 47 8.41 0.45 -0.77
C GLY A 47 9.13 -0.14 -1.98
N GLU A 48 9.18 0.62 -3.05
CA GLU A 48 9.91 0.19 -4.24
C GLU A 48 11.43 0.24 -4.00
N LYS A 49 12.08 -0.87 -4.30
CA LYS A 49 13.54 -0.95 -4.23
C LYS A 49 14.12 -0.29 -5.47
N THR A 50 14.99 0.67 -5.25
CA THR A 50 15.77 1.31 -6.33
C THR A 50 17.25 1.28 -5.97
N SER A 51 18.13 1.52 -6.96
CA SER A 51 19.58 1.67 -6.71
C SER A 51 19.90 2.73 -5.66
N ALA A 52 19.03 3.74 -5.54
CA ALA A 52 19.13 4.83 -4.56
C ALA A 52 18.45 4.52 -3.22
N VAL A 53 17.54 3.53 -3.18
CA VAL A 53 16.84 3.06 -1.98
C VAL A 53 17.11 1.55 -1.87
N ARG A 54 18.32 1.21 -1.41
CA ARG A 54 18.78 -0.20 -1.28
C ARG A 54 17.92 -1.04 -0.33
N SER A 55 17.26 -0.38 0.62
CA SER A 55 16.25 -0.99 1.48
C SER A 55 15.02 -0.10 1.53
N ALA A 56 13.88 -0.63 1.11
CA ALA A 56 12.61 0.08 1.23
C ALA A 56 12.21 0.35 2.69
N THR A 57 12.91 -0.25 3.65
CA THR A 57 12.61 -0.19 5.09
C THR A 57 13.61 0.64 5.89
N ALA A 58 14.76 1.04 5.29
CA ALA A 58 15.77 1.85 5.98
C ALA A 58 16.50 2.79 5.01
N LEU A 59 16.60 4.05 5.39
CA LEU A 59 17.29 5.11 4.65
C LEU A 59 18.65 5.38 5.31
N ASN A 60 19.63 5.77 4.49
CA ASN A 60 20.95 6.20 4.97
C ASN A 60 20.98 7.71 5.26
N SER A 61 22.12 8.17 5.82
CA SER A 61 22.36 9.59 6.10
C SER A 61 22.18 10.51 4.88
N ASP A 62 22.53 10.05 3.67
CA ASP A 62 22.45 10.84 2.44
C ASP A 62 21.00 11.13 1.99
N ALA A 63 20.02 10.44 2.57
CA ALA A 63 18.62 10.71 2.29
C ALA A 63 18.12 11.99 2.98
N PHE A 64 18.80 12.45 4.03
CA PHE A 64 18.41 13.63 4.80
C PHE A 64 18.88 14.92 4.12
N HIS A 65 18.01 15.94 4.11
CA HIS A 65 18.33 17.25 3.56
C HIS A 65 19.50 17.86 4.33
N HIS A 66 20.60 18.20 3.61
CA HIS A 66 21.84 18.68 4.21
C HIS A 66 22.35 17.86 5.41
N HIS A 67 22.08 16.54 5.44
CA HIS A 67 22.39 15.65 6.56
C HIS A 67 21.79 16.12 7.90
N ASN A 68 20.64 16.77 7.87
CA ASN A 68 19.93 17.20 9.06
C ASN A 68 19.25 16.00 9.74
N HIS A 69 19.94 15.44 10.72
CA HIS A 69 19.46 14.29 11.51
C HIS A 69 18.62 14.71 12.73
N ASP A 70 18.53 16.00 13.05
CA ASP A 70 17.76 16.52 14.18
C ASP A 70 16.25 16.47 13.93
N ALA A 71 15.85 16.37 12.66
CA ALA A 71 14.46 16.27 12.25
C ALA A 71 14.21 14.99 11.44
N PRO A 72 13.05 14.34 11.57
CA PRO A 72 12.70 13.19 10.76
C PRO A 72 12.48 13.56 9.29
N ILE A 73 12.70 12.61 8.39
CA ILE A 73 12.15 12.68 7.04
C ILE A 73 10.65 12.42 7.15
N ILE A 74 9.82 13.26 6.49
CA ILE A 74 8.38 13.07 6.43
C ILE A 74 7.93 13.17 4.97
N ILE A 75 7.34 12.10 4.46
CA ILE A 75 6.73 12.04 3.13
C ILE A 75 5.24 11.78 3.33
N LYS A 76 4.42 12.82 3.17
CA LYS A 76 2.98 12.76 3.42
C LYS A 76 2.24 12.79 2.07
N LEU A 77 1.36 11.83 1.84
CA LEU A 77 0.53 11.70 0.66
C LEU A 77 -0.92 12.00 1.01
N GLN A 78 -1.57 12.80 0.19
CA GLN A 78 -3.01 13.05 0.28
C GLN A 78 -3.69 12.47 -0.94
N PHE A 79 -4.66 11.61 -0.71
CA PHE A 79 -5.53 11.04 -1.73
C PHE A 79 -6.93 11.64 -1.63
N GLY A 80 -7.53 11.88 -2.78
CA GLY A 80 -8.93 12.29 -2.95
C GLY A 80 -9.64 11.40 -3.95
N ASP A 81 -10.83 11.82 -4.35
CA ASP A 81 -11.66 11.11 -5.34
C ASP A 81 -11.84 9.62 -4.97
N LEU A 82 -12.22 9.39 -3.69
CA LEU A 82 -12.42 8.05 -3.15
C LEU A 82 -13.79 7.50 -3.55
N SER A 83 -13.83 6.23 -3.96
CA SER A 83 -15.09 5.52 -4.18
C SER A 83 -15.82 5.21 -2.85
N PRO A 84 -17.12 4.92 -2.87
CA PRO A 84 -17.84 4.51 -1.67
C PRO A 84 -17.23 3.28 -0.98
N GLU A 85 -16.74 2.30 -1.74
CA GLU A 85 -16.07 1.11 -1.23
C GLU A 85 -14.73 1.45 -0.54
N GLU A 86 -13.95 2.39 -1.13
CA GLU A 86 -12.71 2.88 -0.54
C GLU A 86 -12.99 3.66 0.75
N CYS A 87 -14.05 4.48 0.76
CA CYS A 87 -14.48 5.20 1.97
C CYS A 87 -14.92 4.25 3.09
N GLU A 88 -15.62 3.16 2.78
CA GLU A 88 -16.04 2.17 3.76
C GLU A 88 -14.83 1.39 4.31
N ALA A 89 -13.96 0.89 3.44
CA ALA A 89 -12.79 0.10 3.84
C ALA A 89 -11.77 0.91 4.65
N LEU A 90 -11.70 2.23 4.44
CA LEU A 90 -10.76 3.15 5.08
C LEU A 90 -11.46 4.15 6.00
N ALA A 91 -12.68 3.84 6.48
CA ALA A 91 -13.55 4.76 7.21
C ALA A 91 -12.89 5.43 8.43
N ASP A 92 -11.95 4.74 9.09
CA ASP A 92 -11.22 5.29 10.23
C ASP A 92 -10.30 6.46 9.87
N TYR A 93 -9.86 6.54 8.61
CA TYR A 93 -8.84 7.49 8.14
C TYR A 93 -9.37 8.50 7.12
N VAL A 94 -10.53 8.23 6.51
CA VAL A 94 -11.15 9.12 5.54
C VAL A 94 -11.98 10.18 6.26
N ARG A 95 -11.71 11.46 5.95
CA ARG A 95 -12.50 12.60 6.41
C ARG A 95 -12.60 13.62 5.28
N ALA A 96 -13.76 14.23 5.15
CA ALA A 96 -14.06 15.18 4.08
C ALA A 96 -13.71 14.67 2.67
N GLY A 97 -13.84 13.36 2.44
CA GLY A 97 -13.47 12.72 1.16
C GLY A 97 -11.97 12.66 0.88
N LYS A 98 -11.12 12.87 1.90
CA LYS A 98 -9.65 12.80 1.78
C LYS A 98 -9.09 11.70 2.67
N LEU A 99 -8.03 11.06 2.17
CA LEU A 99 -7.20 10.13 2.92
C LEU A 99 -5.79 10.70 3.00
N ILE A 100 -5.25 10.85 4.21
CA ILE A 100 -3.90 11.34 4.44
C ILE A 100 -3.08 10.23 5.09
N VAL A 101 -1.92 9.94 4.50
CA VAL A 101 -0.98 8.92 4.98
C VAL A 101 0.45 9.45 4.88
N SER A 102 1.36 8.95 5.72
CA SER A 102 2.78 9.32 5.63
C SER A 102 3.72 8.13 5.74
N ALA A 103 4.92 8.31 5.20
CA ALA A 103 6.11 7.56 5.55
C ALA A 103 7.07 8.49 6.28
N GLU A 104 7.52 8.06 7.45
CA GLU A 104 8.42 8.84 8.31
C GLU A 104 9.65 8.01 8.65
N ALA A 105 10.81 8.67 8.70
CA ALA A 105 12.06 8.02 9.05
C ALA A 105 12.88 8.91 9.98
N THR A 106 13.18 8.41 11.17
CA THR A 106 14.03 9.08 12.15
C THR A 106 15.41 8.42 12.16
N TYR A 107 16.46 9.22 12.08
CA TYR A 107 17.84 8.72 12.07
C TYR A 107 18.22 8.13 13.43
N ASP A 108 18.78 6.94 13.38
CA ASP A 108 19.35 6.28 14.55
C ASP A 108 20.88 6.25 14.41
N PRO A 109 21.61 7.01 15.25
CA PRO A 109 23.08 7.03 15.21
C PRO A 109 23.71 5.67 15.52
N ALA A 110 23.02 4.77 16.23
CA ALA A 110 23.58 3.48 16.61
C ALA A 110 23.60 2.49 15.42
N THR A 111 22.66 2.60 14.52
CA THR A 111 22.54 1.77 13.31
C THR A 111 22.97 2.49 12.04
N GLU A 112 23.32 3.78 12.13
CA GLU A 112 23.64 4.68 11.02
C GLU A 112 22.56 4.66 9.91
N SER A 113 21.31 4.47 10.30
CA SER A 113 20.18 4.32 9.39
C SER A 113 18.89 4.88 9.97
N ALA A 114 17.90 5.10 9.12
CA ALA A 114 16.57 5.54 9.53
C ALA A 114 15.52 4.53 9.05
N ALA A 115 14.88 3.83 9.98
CA ALA A 115 13.80 2.90 9.67
C ALA A 115 12.56 3.68 9.20
N VAL A 116 12.00 3.28 8.06
CA VAL A 116 10.79 3.88 7.50
C VAL A 116 9.57 3.27 8.18
N GLN A 117 8.74 4.12 8.78
CA GLN A 117 7.47 3.76 9.39
C GLN A 117 6.33 4.47 8.66
N GLN A 118 5.19 3.81 8.51
CA GLN A 118 4.04 4.36 7.82
C GLN A 118 2.91 4.63 8.80
N TYR A 119 2.23 5.76 8.61
CA TYR A 119 1.15 6.22 9.46
C TYR A 119 -0.05 6.66 8.62
N GLY A 120 -1.25 6.39 9.14
CA GLY A 120 -2.45 7.05 8.70
C GLY A 120 -2.71 8.29 9.54
N TYR A 121 -3.37 9.27 8.95
CA TYR A 121 -3.88 10.43 9.66
C TYR A 121 -5.39 10.45 9.52
N ARG A 122 -6.06 10.76 10.62
CA ARG A 122 -7.47 11.12 10.56
C ARG A 122 -7.63 12.56 11.01
N LEU A 123 -8.51 13.29 10.36
CA LEU A 123 -9.01 14.54 10.89
C LEU A 123 -9.98 14.22 12.04
N GLY A 124 -9.69 14.70 13.22
CA GLY A 124 -10.52 14.44 14.37
C GLY A 124 -10.22 15.39 15.52
N MET A 125 -11.12 15.44 16.47
CA MET A 125 -10.92 16.26 17.66
C MET A 125 -9.99 15.55 18.63
N LYS A 126 -8.90 16.23 19.02
CA LYS A 126 -7.91 15.69 19.96
C LYS A 126 -8.55 15.23 21.28
N LYS A 127 -9.61 15.91 21.72
CA LYS A 127 -10.37 15.54 22.91
C LYS A 127 -11.11 14.21 22.80
N PHE A 128 -11.46 13.78 21.56
CA PHE A 128 -12.13 12.50 21.31
C PHE A 128 -11.14 11.34 21.15
N ALA A 129 -9.86 11.62 20.94
CA ALA A 129 -8.82 10.60 20.74
C ALA A 129 -8.78 9.52 21.84
N PRO A 130 -8.90 9.84 23.15
CA PRO A 130 -8.91 8.81 24.20
C PRO A 130 -10.10 7.83 24.10
N PHE A 131 -11.27 8.31 23.67
CA PHE A 131 -12.44 7.44 23.44
C PHE A 131 -12.18 6.47 22.29
N PHE A 132 -11.65 6.97 21.17
CA PHE A 132 -11.36 6.14 20.00
C PHE A 132 -10.22 5.14 20.27
N ALA A 133 -9.22 5.50 21.07
CA ALA A 133 -8.19 4.58 21.53
C ALA A 133 -8.78 3.42 22.33
N LEU A 134 -9.64 3.70 23.31
CA LEU A 134 -10.34 2.68 24.08
C LEU A 134 -11.24 1.79 23.19
N LEU A 135 -11.88 2.37 22.17
CA LEU A 135 -12.71 1.63 21.22
C LEU A 135 -11.86 0.66 20.39
N SER A 136 -10.72 1.11 19.90
CA SER A 136 -9.73 0.33 19.15
C SER A 136 -9.15 -0.82 19.97
N ASP A 137 -8.87 -0.58 21.26
CA ASP A 137 -8.37 -1.59 22.20
C ASP A 137 -9.43 -2.61 22.64
N GLY A 138 -10.65 -2.53 22.09
CA GLY A 138 -11.74 -3.44 22.39
C GLY A 138 -12.34 -3.26 23.79
N ALA A 139 -12.24 -2.08 24.40
CA ALA A 139 -12.74 -1.78 25.73
C ALA A 139 -14.21 -2.17 25.92
N LYS A 140 -14.58 -2.50 27.17
CA LYS A 140 -15.95 -2.82 27.55
C LYS A 140 -16.86 -1.59 27.47
N ALA A 141 -18.17 -1.82 27.29
CA ALA A 141 -19.14 -0.74 27.15
C ALA A 141 -19.11 0.28 28.32
N ASP A 142 -18.92 -0.19 29.54
CA ASP A 142 -18.86 0.69 30.73
C ASP A 142 -17.67 1.66 30.69
N GLN A 143 -16.51 1.22 30.18
CA GLN A 143 -15.32 2.06 30.02
C GLN A 143 -15.52 3.10 28.94
N LEU A 144 -16.19 2.73 27.84
CA LEU A 144 -16.53 3.64 26.74
C LEU A 144 -17.57 4.67 27.18
N ILE A 145 -18.57 4.27 27.96
CA ILE A 145 -19.57 5.20 28.53
C ILE A 145 -18.85 6.20 29.47
N ALA A 146 -17.96 5.74 30.33
CA ALA A 146 -17.20 6.61 31.24
C ALA A 146 -16.32 7.63 30.49
N ALA A 147 -15.79 7.28 29.32
CA ALA A 147 -15.02 8.18 28.47
C ALA A 147 -15.93 9.11 27.63
N PHE A 148 -17.12 8.65 27.26
CA PHE A 148 -18.07 9.40 26.44
C PHE A 148 -18.85 10.47 27.23
N ASP A 149 -19.29 10.16 28.44
CA ASP A 149 -20.18 11.05 29.22
C ASP A 149 -19.60 12.45 29.47
N PRO A 150 -18.32 12.61 29.83
CA PRO A 150 -17.70 13.94 29.96
C PRO A 150 -17.71 14.71 28.63
N LEU A 151 -17.45 14.01 27.51
CA LEU A 151 -17.46 14.61 26.16
C LEU A 151 -18.88 15.02 25.76
N ALA A 152 -19.86 14.17 26.04
CA ALA A 152 -21.26 14.48 25.76
C ALA A 152 -21.73 15.72 26.54
N ALA A 153 -21.32 15.86 27.79
CA ALA A 153 -21.63 17.03 28.61
C ALA A 153 -20.95 18.32 28.10
N GLU A 154 -19.67 18.22 27.69
CA GLU A 154 -18.89 19.37 27.22
C GLU A 154 -19.37 19.88 25.84
N PHE A 155 -19.68 18.98 24.91
CA PHE A 155 -20.02 19.30 23.52
C PHE A 155 -21.53 19.27 23.25
N GLY A 156 -22.38 19.04 24.27
CA GLY A 156 -23.83 18.98 24.12
C GLY A 156 -24.30 17.79 23.26
N LEU A 157 -23.56 16.67 23.26
CA LEU A 157 -23.87 15.52 22.43
C LEU A 157 -25.03 14.70 23.04
N ASN A 158 -25.95 14.27 22.20
CA ASN A 158 -27.07 13.44 22.64
C ASN A 158 -27.10 12.15 21.83
N VAL A 159 -27.13 11.02 22.52
CA VAL A 159 -27.30 9.71 21.88
C VAL A 159 -28.77 9.34 21.97
N GLU A 160 -29.43 9.21 20.82
CA GLU A 160 -30.81 8.74 20.77
C GLU A 160 -30.88 7.27 21.22
N GLY A 161 -31.58 7.02 22.34
CA GLY A 161 -31.79 5.69 22.87
C GLY A 161 -30.68 5.16 23.78
N ARG A 162 -30.32 3.88 23.62
CA ARG A 162 -29.32 3.22 24.47
C ARG A 162 -27.88 3.56 24.01
N LYS A 163 -27.01 3.94 24.94
CA LYS A 163 -25.58 4.19 24.68
C LYS A 163 -24.84 2.88 24.30
N THR A 164 -24.95 2.50 23.02
CA THR A 164 -24.16 1.39 22.46
C THR A 164 -22.82 1.90 21.95
N LYS A 165 -21.83 1.01 21.78
CA LYS A 165 -20.53 1.34 21.21
C LYS A 165 -20.68 2.08 19.85
N ALA A 166 -21.49 1.53 18.95
CA ALA A 166 -21.73 2.10 17.64
C ALA A 166 -22.45 3.46 17.70
N ALA A 167 -23.42 3.65 18.60
CA ALA A 167 -24.14 4.90 18.73
C ALA A 167 -23.23 6.03 19.27
N MET A 168 -22.41 5.74 20.28
CA MET A 168 -21.44 6.71 20.82
C MET A 168 -20.39 7.08 19.77
N GLU A 169 -19.86 6.11 19.05
CA GLU A 169 -18.92 6.32 17.94
C GLU A 169 -19.55 7.20 16.84
N SER A 170 -20.73 6.84 16.35
CA SER A 170 -21.44 7.61 15.31
C SER A 170 -21.66 9.06 15.74
N THR A 171 -22.10 9.29 16.98
CA THR A 171 -22.34 10.63 17.50
C THR A 171 -21.07 11.48 17.53
N LEU A 172 -19.93 10.92 17.96
CA LEU A 172 -18.66 11.64 17.95
C LEU A 172 -18.18 11.94 16.54
N ARG A 173 -18.29 10.97 15.62
CA ARG A 173 -17.90 11.15 14.22
C ARG A 173 -18.80 12.17 13.49
N GLU A 174 -20.09 12.16 13.74
CA GLU A 174 -21.03 13.17 13.20
C GLU A 174 -20.67 14.57 13.69
N TYR A 175 -20.31 14.70 14.96
CA TYR A 175 -19.87 15.97 15.51
C TYR A 175 -18.57 16.46 14.85
N GLU A 176 -17.57 15.58 14.68
CA GLU A 176 -16.31 15.87 13.96
C GLU A 176 -16.58 16.29 12.50
N ASN A 177 -17.53 15.64 11.81
CA ASN A 177 -17.89 15.97 10.43
C ASN A 177 -18.62 17.33 10.29
N ILE A 178 -19.38 17.75 11.29
CA ILE A 178 -20.07 19.04 11.30
C ILE A 178 -19.09 20.16 11.67
N HIS A 179 -18.10 19.87 12.51
CA HIS A 179 -17.15 20.83 13.06
C HIS A 179 -15.72 20.55 12.60
N GLU A 180 -15.51 20.46 11.29
CA GLU A 180 -14.20 20.21 10.70
C GLU A 180 -13.14 21.25 11.11
N GLU A 181 -13.57 22.49 11.39
CA GLU A 181 -12.72 23.60 11.84
C GLU A 181 -12.09 23.36 13.23
N LEU A 182 -12.66 22.44 14.03
CA LEU A 182 -12.15 22.07 15.35
C LEU A 182 -11.29 20.80 15.29
N CYS A 183 -11.19 20.16 14.11
CA CYS A 183 -10.44 18.95 13.92
C CYS A 183 -8.98 19.23 13.57
N GLU A 184 -8.10 18.41 14.10
CA GLU A 184 -6.66 18.38 13.77
C GLU A 184 -6.29 17.04 13.16
N GLU A 185 -5.17 17.00 12.46
CA GLU A 185 -4.60 15.74 11.95
C GLU A 185 -4.09 14.90 13.12
N LEU A 186 -4.81 13.84 13.45
CA LEU A 186 -4.43 12.88 14.47
C LEU A 186 -3.70 11.69 13.81
N LYS A 187 -2.44 11.50 14.18
CA LYS A 187 -1.61 10.41 13.68
C LYS A 187 -2.06 9.08 14.30
N SER A 188 -2.22 8.05 13.48
CA SER A 188 -2.49 6.69 13.96
C SER A 188 -1.18 5.92 14.20
N GLU A 189 -1.24 4.90 15.03
CA GLU A 189 -0.12 3.97 15.23
C GLU A 189 -0.11 2.82 14.21
N ASP A 190 -1.10 2.74 13.33
CA ASP A 190 -1.25 1.68 12.35
C ASP A 190 -0.31 1.84 11.15
N GLN A 191 0.27 0.73 10.71
CA GLN A 191 1.08 0.71 9.49
C GLN A 191 0.21 0.52 8.25
N PHE A 192 0.34 1.42 7.27
CA PHE A 192 -0.60 1.57 6.17
C PHE A 192 -0.27 0.78 4.90
N TYR A 193 0.99 0.71 4.45
CA TYR A 193 1.35 0.16 3.13
C TYR A 193 2.34 -1.01 3.18
N GLY A 194 2.32 -1.82 4.21
CA GLY A 194 2.83 -3.17 4.06
C GLY A 194 4.33 -3.44 4.16
N PHE A 195 5.11 -2.63 4.85
CA PHE A 195 6.53 -2.96 5.10
C PHE A 195 6.74 -3.92 6.25
N THR A 196 5.82 -4.00 7.18
CA THR A 196 5.87 -4.89 8.32
C THR A 196 4.52 -5.57 8.52
N LYS A 197 4.38 -6.44 9.48
CA LYS A 197 3.26 -7.36 9.75
C LYS A 197 1.84 -6.75 9.84
N GLY A 198 1.66 -5.47 9.47
CA GLY A 198 0.37 -4.79 9.44
C GLY A 198 -0.45 -5.09 8.19
N ALA A 199 -1.75 -4.90 8.27
CA ALA A 199 -2.66 -5.08 7.15
C ALA A 199 -2.32 -4.14 5.99
N HIS A 200 -2.22 -4.67 4.77
CA HIS A 200 -1.95 -3.92 3.54
C HIS A 200 -3.19 -3.12 3.11
N LYS A 201 -3.56 -2.09 3.86
CA LYS A 201 -4.84 -1.38 3.70
C LYS A 201 -4.99 -0.65 2.36
N LEU A 202 -3.92 -0.08 1.81
CA LEU A 202 -3.97 0.65 0.51
C LEU A 202 -3.75 -0.26 -0.71
N LYS A 203 -3.01 -1.35 -0.54
CA LYS A 203 -2.61 -2.21 -1.65
C LYS A 203 -3.79 -2.77 -2.49
N PRO A 204 -4.98 -3.05 -1.93
CA PRO A 204 -6.13 -3.45 -2.72
C PRO A 204 -6.64 -2.38 -3.68
N PHE A 205 -6.44 -1.09 -3.36
CA PHE A 205 -7.02 0.06 -4.06
C PHE A 205 -6.04 0.78 -4.97
N ILE A 206 -4.73 0.76 -4.62
CA ILE A 206 -3.68 1.43 -5.38
C ILE A 206 -2.51 0.47 -5.62
N GLN A 207 -2.07 0.45 -6.87
CA GLN A 207 -0.84 -0.19 -7.28
C GLN A 207 0.12 0.87 -7.81
N TYR A 208 1.27 1.01 -7.16
CA TYR A 208 2.34 1.87 -7.63
C TYR A 208 3.30 1.08 -8.54
N ILE A 209 3.65 1.65 -9.68
CA ILE A 209 4.55 1.05 -10.66
C ILE A 209 5.61 2.08 -11.03
N TYR A 210 6.86 1.79 -10.71
CA TYR A 210 7.99 2.68 -10.99
C TYR A 210 8.86 2.14 -12.12
N LEU A 211 9.12 2.98 -13.13
CA LEU A 211 10.02 2.72 -14.24
C LEU A 211 11.26 3.63 -14.11
N PRO A 212 12.44 3.08 -13.75
CA PRO A 212 13.69 3.84 -13.64
C PRO A 212 14.24 4.25 -15.00
N PRO A 213 15.14 5.27 -15.07
CA PRO A 213 15.68 5.78 -16.33
C PRO A 213 16.66 4.81 -16.99
N VAL A 214 17.48 4.14 -16.20
CA VAL A 214 18.46 3.14 -16.63
C VAL A 214 18.49 2.01 -15.62
N LYS A 215 18.56 0.78 -16.08
CA LYS A 215 18.80 -0.38 -15.22
C LYS A 215 20.29 -0.59 -15.02
N ASP A 216 20.73 -0.67 -13.77
CA ASP A 216 22.03 -1.22 -13.44
C ASP A 216 21.97 -2.75 -13.57
N ALA A 217 23.01 -3.35 -14.16
CA ALA A 217 23.10 -4.79 -14.37
C ALA A 217 22.98 -5.62 -13.05
N ALA A 218 23.22 -4.98 -11.89
CA ALA A 218 23.01 -5.59 -10.57
C ALA A 218 21.53 -5.72 -10.17
N ASP A 219 20.64 -4.92 -10.76
CA ASP A 219 19.19 -4.96 -10.48
C ASP A 219 18.48 -6.04 -11.30
N GLU A 220 19.10 -6.58 -12.35
CA GLU A 220 18.52 -7.59 -13.25
C GLU A 220 18.20 -8.94 -12.56
N GLU A 221 18.98 -9.36 -11.57
CA GLU A 221 18.74 -10.60 -10.83
C GLU A 221 17.54 -10.51 -9.87
N ILE A 222 17.26 -9.32 -9.34
CA ILE A 222 16.15 -9.09 -8.41
C ILE A 222 14.81 -8.96 -9.17
N GLU A 223 14.85 -8.47 -10.41
CA GLU A 223 13.65 -8.24 -11.23
C GLU A 223 13.05 -9.52 -11.85
N ALA A 224 13.77 -10.61 -11.94
CA ALA A 224 13.28 -11.83 -12.58
C ALA A 224 12.04 -12.44 -11.88
N LYS A 225 11.79 -12.11 -10.60
CA LYS A 225 10.67 -12.67 -9.82
C LYS A 225 9.68 -11.63 -9.29
N THR A 226 10.07 -10.37 -9.15
CA THR A 226 9.23 -9.32 -8.51
C THR A 226 9.23 -8.00 -9.27
N GLY A 227 9.82 -7.92 -10.45
CA GLY A 227 10.05 -6.71 -11.19
C GLY A 227 8.81 -6.14 -11.88
N LEU A 228 8.93 -4.90 -12.35
CA LEU A 228 7.95 -4.14 -13.11
C LEU A 228 7.29 -4.95 -14.23
N LEU A 229 8.10 -5.64 -15.03
CA LEU A 229 7.64 -6.42 -16.18
C LEU A 229 6.74 -7.57 -15.77
N SER A 230 7.13 -8.33 -14.73
CA SER A 230 6.32 -9.43 -14.23
C SER A 230 4.99 -8.93 -13.63
N THR A 231 5.00 -7.77 -12.99
CA THR A 231 3.80 -7.11 -12.43
C THR A 231 2.85 -6.68 -13.54
N LEU A 232 3.34 -5.99 -14.59
CA LEU A 232 2.54 -5.58 -15.73
C LEU A 232 1.96 -6.77 -16.49
N VAL A 233 2.80 -7.76 -16.83
CA VAL A 233 2.37 -8.98 -17.52
C VAL A 233 1.34 -9.74 -16.70
N SER A 234 1.58 -9.94 -15.42
CA SER A 234 0.62 -10.62 -14.53
C SER A 234 -0.71 -9.89 -14.47
N ARG A 235 -0.70 -8.55 -14.47
CA ARG A 235 -1.92 -7.74 -14.46
C ARG A 235 -2.68 -7.85 -15.78
N ILE A 236 -2.00 -7.75 -16.93
CA ILE A 236 -2.58 -7.92 -18.25
C ILE A 236 -3.22 -9.32 -18.38
N VAL A 237 -2.47 -10.35 -17.97
CA VAL A 237 -2.95 -11.75 -18.02
C VAL A 237 -4.17 -11.94 -17.11
N ARG A 238 -4.14 -11.41 -15.89
CA ARG A 238 -5.29 -11.51 -14.95
C ARG A 238 -6.53 -10.82 -15.49
N SER A 239 -6.39 -9.61 -16.07
CA SER A 239 -7.52 -8.88 -16.64
C SER A 239 -8.12 -9.59 -17.84
N GLN A 240 -7.29 -10.22 -18.68
CA GLN A 240 -7.75 -10.92 -19.88
C GLN A 240 -8.31 -12.32 -19.62
N LEU A 241 -7.75 -13.06 -18.64
CA LEU A 241 -8.13 -14.45 -18.38
C LEU A 241 -9.15 -14.60 -17.24
N ASN A 242 -9.52 -13.49 -16.58
CA ASN A 242 -10.48 -13.51 -15.45
C ASN A 242 -10.21 -14.58 -14.38
N LEU A 243 -8.91 -14.87 -14.17
CA LEU A 243 -8.45 -15.96 -13.30
C LEU A 243 -8.74 -15.76 -11.82
N GLN A 244 -9.09 -14.53 -11.39
CA GLN A 244 -9.27 -14.25 -9.98
C GLN A 244 -10.42 -15.06 -9.38
N ASN A 245 -11.56 -15.12 -10.05
CA ASN A 245 -12.71 -15.88 -9.60
C ASN A 245 -12.41 -17.39 -9.46
N ASP A 246 -11.63 -17.93 -10.40
CA ASP A 246 -11.25 -19.35 -10.36
C ASP A 246 -10.27 -19.62 -9.20
N LEU A 247 -9.31 -18.73 -8.95
CA LEU A 247 -8.37 -18.84 -7.84
C LEU A 247 -9.08 -18.71 -6.47
N ASP A 248 -10.02 -17.78 -6.35
CA ASP A 248 -10.83 -17.58 -5.15
C ASP A 248 -11.70 -18.82 -4.86
N ASN A 249 -12.29 -19.43 -5.90
CA ASN A 249 -13.04 -20.67 -5.77
C ASN A 249 -12.14 -21.84 -5.32
N ILE A 250 -10.95 -21.98 -5.90
CA ILE A 250 -9.98 -23.01 -5.50
C ILE A 250 -9.54 -22.80 -4.04
N GLN A 251 -9.29 -21.56 -3.63
CA GLN A 251 -8.92 -21.24 -2.25
C GLN A 251 -10.06 -21.60 -1.28
N LYS A 252 -11.30 -21.25 -1.62
CA LYS A 252 -12.49 -21.56 -0.82
C LYS A 252 -12.70 -23.06 -0.69
N ASP A 253 -12.61 -23.79 -1.79
CA ASP A 253 -12.70 -25.27 -1.79
C ASP A 253 -11.60 -25.91 -0.92
N ALA A 254 -10.39 -25.38 -0.96
CA ALA A 254 -9.29 -25.89 -0.15
C ALA A 254 -9.54 -25.63 1.35
N ILE A 255 -10.04 -24.46 1.72
CA ILE A 255 -10.41 -24.11 3.09
C ILE A 255 -11.52 -25.04 3.60
N ASP A 256 -12.57 -25.28 2.81
CA ASP A 256 -13.70 -26.13 3.19
C ASP A 256 -13.26 -27.60 3.37
N LYS A 257 -12.37 -28.10 2.52
CA LYS A 257 -11.78 -29.44 2.66
C LYS A 257 -10.93 -29.55 3.93
N LEU A 258 -10.15 -28.53 4.26
CA LEU A 258 -9.38 -28.51 5.50
C LEU A 258 -10.29 -28.45 6.74
N LYS A 259 -11.34 -27.62 6.73
CA LYS A 259 -12.34 -27.58 7.82
C LYS A 259 -12.94 -28.96 8.05
N THR A 260 -13.38 -29.63 6.99
CA THR A 260 -13.96 -30.99 7.06
C THR A 260 -12.97 -32.02 7.63
N LEU A 261 -11.68 -31.92 7.21
CA LEU A 261 -10.63 -32.80 7.73
C LEU A 261 -10.39 -32.61 9.23
N PHE A 262 -10.28 -31.36 9.69
CA PHE A 262 -10.08 -31.05 11.10
C PHE A 262 -11.28 -31.38 11.97
N ASP A 263 -12.49 -31.12 11.48
CA ASP A 263 -13.72 -31.51 12.16
C ASP A 263 -13.84 -33.04 12.32
N GLY A 264 -13.44 -33.81 11.30
CA GLY A 264 -13.36 -35.25 11.34
C GLY A 264 -12.39 -35.82 12.41
N HIS A 265 -11.42 -35.03 12.82
CA HIS A 265 -10.44 -35.40 13.87
C HIS A 265 -10.74 -34.82 15.26
N LYS A 266 -11.88 -34.14 15.45
CA LYS A 266 -12.27 -33.52 16.73
C LYS A 266 -12.40 -34.58 17.86
N GLU A 267 -13.03 -35.73 17.60
CA GLU A 267 -13.10 -36.80 18.58
C GLU A 267 -11.75 -37.32 19.05
N ASN A 268 -10.78 -37.40 18.15
CA ASN A 268 -9.41 -37.81 18.51
C ASN A 268 -8.74 -36.79 19.41
N LEU A 269 -8.95 -35.49 19.15
CA LEU A 269 -8.45 -34.41 19.97
C LEU A 269 -9.06 -34.42 21.37
N ASP A 270 -10.38 -34.70 21.46
CA ASP A 270 -11.10 -34.84 22.72
C ASP A 270 -10.58 -36.03 23.53
N LYS A 271 -10.31 -37.19 22.90
CA LYS A 271 -9.69 -38.35 23.54
C LYS A 271 -8.31 -38.06 24.07
N LEU A 272 -7.48 -37.31 23.31
CA LEU A 272 -6.14 -36.87 23.75
C LEU A 272 -6.24 -35.90 24.92
N SER A 273 -7.18 -34.97 24.89
CA SER A 273 -7.45 -34.02 25.97
C SER A 273 -7.82 -34.71 27.26
N ALA A 274 -8.71 -35.69 27.17
CA ALA A 274 -9.13 -36.53 28.33
C ALA A 274 -7.96 -37.33 28.90
N ARG A 275 -7.14 -37.94 28.03
CA ARG A 275 -5.95 -38.68 28.44
C ARG A 275 -4.90 -37.80 29.10
N LEU A 276 -4.64 -36.61 28.51
CA LEU A 276 -3.73 -35.64 29.09
C LEU A 276 -4.22 -35.12 30.44
N THR A 277 -5.52 -34.85 30.55
CA THR A 277 -6.16 -34.45 31.80
C THR A 277 -5.94 -35.52 32.90
N GLY A 278 -6.11 -36.83 32.58
CA GLY A 278 -5.89 -37.92 33.52
C GLY A 278 -4.42 -37.98 34.03
N LEU A 279 -3.47 -37.85 33.12
CA LEU A 279 -2.03 -37.82 33.46
C LEU A 279 -1.65 -36.58 34.29
N ALA A 280 -2.17 -35.41 33.90
CA ALA A 280 -1.88 -34.15 34.58
C ALA A 280 -2.48 -34.12 36.01
N LYS A 281 -3.65 -34.70 36.23
CA LYS A 281 -4.25 -34.81 37.59
C LYS A 281 -3.42 -35.64 38.55
N ASN A 282 -2.66 -36.62 38.08
CA ASN A 282 -1.75 -37.39 38.93
C ASN A 282 -0.60 -36.51 39.45
N LEU A 283 -0.22 -35.47 38.72
CA LEU A 283 0.84 -34.53 39.10
C LEU A 283 0.31 -33.30 39.87
N PHE A 284 -0.89 -32.87 39.47
CA PHE A 284 -1.57 -31.69 40.00
C PHE A 284 -3.03 -31.98 40.30
N PRO A 285 -3.37 -32.53 41.47
CA PRO A 285 -4.76 -32.97 41.80
C PRO A 285 -5.81 -31.86 41.71
N ALA A 286 -5.42 -30.60 41.86
CA ALA A 286 -6.32 -29.45 41.80
C ALA A 286 -6.65 -29.03 40.34
N LEU A 287 -6.06 -29.67 39.33
CA LEU A 287 -6.33 -29.33 37.90
C LEU A 287 -7.76 -29.71 37.49
N ALA A 288 -8.53 -28.77 36.98
CA ALA A 288 -9.92 -29.02 36.54
C ALA A 288 -9.92 -29.85 35.24
N GLY A 289 -9.09 -29.56 34.29
CA GLY A 289 -8.95 -30.27 33.02
C GLY A 289 -7.97 -29.58 32.06
N VAL A 290 -7.61 -30.30 31.01
CA VAL A 290 -6.81 -29.78 29.89
C VAL A 290 -7.64 -29.99 28.62
N GLU A 291 -7.80 -28.93 27.85
CA GLU A 291 -8.50 -28.94 26.57
C GLU A 291 -7.52 -28.63 25.44
N MET A 292 -7.44 -29.51 24.46
CA MET A 292 -6.67 -29.31 23.24
C MET A 292 -7.61 -28.83 22.13
N LYS A 293 -7.28 -27.69 21.53
CA LYS A 293 -8.04 -27.07 20.44
C LYS A 293 -7.11 -26.76 19.27
N TRP A 294 -7.65 -26.79 18.07
CA TRP A 294 -6.97 -26.21 16.93
C TRP A 294 -6.87 -24.70 17.15
N SER A 295 -5.65 -24.14 17.11
CA SER A 295 -5.41 -22.74 17.50
C SER A 295 -5.39 -21.75 16.33
N SER A 296 -5.59 -22.23 15.10
CA SER A 296 -5.39 -21.41 13.90
C SER A 296 -6.71 -21.11 13.18
N GLU A 297 -6.85 -19.86 12.76
CA GLU A 297 -7.86 -19.45 11.78
C GLU A 297 -7.44 -20.00 10.41
N LEU A 298 -8.13 -21.04 9.94
CA LEU A 298 -7.85 -21.74 8.69
C LEU A 298 -7.88 -20.82 7.47
N ASP A 299 -8.70 -19.78 7.52
CA ASP A 299 -8.85 -18.80 6.44
C ASP A 299 -7.55 -18.02 6.17
N SER A 300 -6.67 -17.88 7.18
CA SER A 300 -5.38 -17.21 7.04
C SER A 300 -4.23 -18.12 6.60
N GLN A 301 -4.42 -19.45 6.64
CA GLN A 301 -3.36 -20.43 6.38
C GLN A 301 -3.32 -20.91 4.93
N VAL A 302 -4.46 -20.85 4.21
CA VAL A 302 -4.53 -21.28 2.81
C VAL A 302 -4.36 -20.07 1.92
N ARG A 303 -3.26 -20.02 1.18
CA ARG A 303 -3.03 -19.04 0.12
C ARG A 303 -2.86 -19.76 -1.20
N VAL A 304 -3.61 -19.32 -2.19
CA VAL A 304 -3.44 -19.75 -3.58
C VAL A 304 -2.82 -18.58 -4.33
N ASP A 305 -1.51 -18.65 -4.51
CA ASP A 305 -0.78 -17.62 -5.27
C ASP A 305 -1.01 -17.81 -6.77
N SER A 306 -1.25 -16.72 -7.48
CA SER A 306 -1.28 -16.76 -8.95
C SER A 306 0.08 -17.16 -9.47
N PRO A 307 0.15 -18.04 -10.48
CA PRO A 307 1.41 -18.37 -11.13
C PRO A 307 2.01 -17.10 -11.76
N LEU A 308 3.32 -16.92 -11.58
CA LEU A 308 4.06 -15.85 -12.26
C LEU A 308 4.18 -16.18 -13.74
N VAL A 309 3.87 -15.20 -14.59
CA VAL A 309 4.05 -15.31 -16.03
C VAL A 309 5.49 -14.91 -16.35
N SER A 310 6.26 -15.82 -16.91
CA SER A 310 7.58 -15.54 -17.50
C SER A 310 7.41 -15.21 -18.98
N VAL A 311 8.22 -14.27 -19.46
CA VAL A 311 8.22 -13.89 -20.86
C VAL A 311 9.60 -14.09 -21.44
N ASP A 312 9.68 -14.89 -22.50
CA ASP A 312 10.88 -15.07 -23.31
C ASP A 312 10.70 -14.35 -24.64
N ILE A 313 11.74 -13.63 -25.05
CA ILE A 313 11.82 -13.02 -26.36
C ILE A 313 12.56 -14.01 -27.29
N ASN A 314 12.01 -14.18 -28.49
CA ASN A 314 12.64 -14.97 -29.52
C ASN A 314 13.06 -14.04 -30.67
N ASP A 315 14.35 -13.97 -30.95
CA ASP A 315 14.85 -13.43 -32.21
C ASP A 315 15.39 -14.58 -33.10
N SER A 316 15.85 -14.23 -34.29
CA SER A 316 16.33 -15.25 -35.25
C SER A 316 17.56 -16.07 -34.78
N THR A 317 18.23 -15.63 -33.72
CA THR A 317 19.52 -16.20 -33.27
C THR A 317 19.49 -16.67 -31.83
N PHE A 318 18.60 -16.13 -31.00
CA PHE A 318 18.55 -16.39 -29.57
C PHE A 318 17.12 -16.36 -29.04
N SER A 319 16.83 -17.25 -28.08
CA SER A 319 15.58 -17.29 -27.32
C SER A 319 15.90 -17.28 -25.83
N GLY A 320 15.26 -16.39 -25.09
CA GLY A 320 15.46 -16.33 -23.65
C GLY A 320 14.79 -15.12 -22.98
N PRO A 321 15.01 -14.96 -21.66
CA PRO A 321 14.38 -13.89 -20.91
C PRO A 321 14.82 -12.51 -21.39
N VAL A 322 13.92 -11.54 -21.23
CA VAL A 322 14.11 -10.14 -21.68
C VAL A 322 15.43 -9.54 -21.22
N SER A 323 15.88 -9.89 -20.00
CA SER A 323 17.13 -9.42 -19.39
C SER A 323 18.40 -9.80 -20.16
N LYS A 324 18.34 -10.81 -21.04
CA LYS A 324 19.49 -11.24 -21.87
C LYS A 324 19.62 -10.48 -23.18
N PHE A 325 18.67 -9.61 -23.50
CA PHE A 325 18.70 -8.80 -24.72
C PHE A 325 19.28 -7.41 -24.46
N GLY A 326 19.74 -6.74 -25.51
CA GLY A 326 20.24 -5.37 -25.41
C GLY A 326 19.16 -4.36 -25.00
N HIS A 327 19.55 -3.25 -24.37
CA HIS A 327 18.66 -2.22 -23.83
C HIS A 327 17.60 -1.69 -24.82
N GLY A 328 17.90 -1.64 -26.12
CA GLY A 328 16.93 -1.23 -27.16
C GLY A 328 15.76 -2.20 -27.25
N ILE A 329 16.01 -3.51 -27.25
CA ILE A 329 14.98 -4.55 -27.29
C ILE A 329 14.17 -4.55 -25.99
N GLN A 330 14.84 -4.47 -24.83
CA GLN A 330 14.17 -4.41 -23.53
C GLN A 330 13.20 -3.23 -23.47
N ARG A 331 13.60 -2.05 -23.93
CA ARG A 331 12.73 -0.85 -23.95
C ARG A 331 11.59 -0.96 -24.96
N SER A 332 11.85 -1.50 -26.14
CA SER A 332 10.78 -1.76 -27.11
C SER A 332 9.75 -2.74 -26.57
N TYR A 333 10.19 -3.73 -25.80
CA TYR A 333 9.31 -4.67 -25.12
C TYR A 333 8.48 -3.97 -24.01
N ILE A 334 9.10 -3.12 -23.17
CA ILE A 334 8.37 -2.32 -22.17
C ILE A 334 7.32 -1.44 -22.84
N LEU A 335 7.68 -0.78 -23.94
CA LEU A 335 6.75 0.04 -24.71
C LEU A 335 5.54 -0.79 -25.22
N ALA A 336 5.82 -1.95 -25.81
CA ALA A 336 4.77 -2.85 -26.29
C ALA A 336 3.85 -3.33 -25.14
N LEU A 337 4.42 -3.64 -23.97
CA LEU A 337 3.64 -4.01 -22.78
C LEU A 337 2.75 -2.85 -22.28
N LEU A 338 3.27 -1.63 -22.28
CA LEU A 338 2.52 -0.46 -21.86
C LEU A 338 1.38 -0.16 -22.85
N GLN A 339 1.62 -0.30 -24.16
CA GLN A 339 0.56 -0.19 -25.18
C GLN A 339 -0.50 -1.27 -24.97
N LEU A 340 -0.09 -2.52 -24.80
CA LEU A 340 -1.01 -3.62 -24.53
C LEU A 340 -1.81 -3.37 -23.23
N PHE A 341 -1.16 -2.89 -22.18
CA PHE A 341 -1.84 -2.51 -20.94
C PHE A 341 -2.87 -1.40 -21.17
N ALA A 342 -2.51 -0.36 -21.93
CA ALA A 342 -3.43 0.74 -22.27
C ALA A 342 -4.66 0.29 -23.10
N GLU A 343 -4.51 -0.77 -23.91
CA GLU A 343 -5.58 -1.32 -24.75
C GLU A 343 -6.50 -2.30 -23.98
N THR A 344 -5.94 -3.08 -23.06
CA THR A 344 -6.61 -4.25 -22.50
C THR A 344 -7.39 -3.99 -21.22
N ALA A 345 -7.25 -2.84 -20.59
CA ALA A 345 -7.94 -2.62 -19.32
C ALA A 345 -9.42 -2.35 -19.53
N THR A 346 -10.20 -3.14 -18.86
CA THR A 346 -11.63 -2.96 -18.69
C THR A 346 -11.89 -2.11 -17.44
N GLU A 347 -13.01 -1.40 -17.37
CA GLU A 347 -13.43 -0.54 -16.26
C GLU A 347 -13.60 -1.30 -14.93
N GLU A 348 -13.58 -2.64 -14.95
CA GLU A 348 -13.77 -3.52 -13.80
C GLU A 348 -12.49 -3.82 -12.99
N SER A 349 -11.33 -3.27 -13.36
CA SER A 349 -10.10 -3.45 -12.57
C SER A 349 -10.18 -2.67 -11.26
N SER A 350 -10.33 -3.36 -10.13
CA SER A 350 -10.60 -2.79 -8.81
C SER A 350 -9.50 -1.87 -8.24
N ALA A 351 -8.24 -1.99 -8.67
CA ALA A 351 -7.14 -1.15 -8.17
C ALA A 351 -6.67 -0.15 -9.23
N LYS A 352 -6.65 1.14 -8.89
CA LYS A 352 -6.08 2.20 -9.73
C LYS A 352 -4.54 2.12 -9.73
N VAL A 353 -3.91 2.51 -10.85
CA VAL A 353 -2.45 2.51 -10.98
C VAL A 353 -1.91 3.92 -10.83
N ILE A 354 -0.83 4.07 -10.06
CA ILE A 354 0.05 5.23 -10.14
C ILE A 354 1.31 4.78 -10.87
N PHE A 355 1.46 5.23 -12.12
CA PHE A 355 2.59 4.89 -12.96
C PHE A 355 3.62 6.02 -12.93
N ALA A 356 4.78 5.76 -12.32
CA ALA A 356 5.88 6.71 -12.22
C ALA A 356 7.00 6.36 -13.18
N CYS A 357 7.34 7.24 -14.09
CA CYS A 357 8.34 7.01 -15.13
C CYS A 357 9.43 8.07 -15.08
N GLU A 358 10.68 7.65 -14.94
CA GLU A 358 11.83 8.54 -14.92
C GLU A 358 12.52 8.56 -16.27
N GLU A 359 12.60 9.79 -16.87
CA GLU A 359 13.25 10.05 -18.15
C GLU A 359 12.96 9.00 -19.24
N PRO A 360 11.68 8.75 -19.58
CA PRO A 360 11.31 7.69 -20.51
C PRO A 360 11.91 7.85 -21.91
N GLU A 361 12.34 9.05 -22.28
CA GLU A 361 12.99 9.38 -23.55
C GLU A 361 14.42 8.86 -23.67
N LEU A 362 15.09 8.54 -22.57
CA LEU A 362 16.49 8.12 -22.61
C LEU A 362 16.66 6.89 -23.52
N TYR A 363 17.62 6.98 -24.45
CA TYR A 363 17.95 5.94 -25.44
C TYR A 363 16.79 5.58 -26.41
N GLN A 364 15.78 6.45 -26.53
CA GLN A 364 14.67 6.26 -27.49
C GLN A 364 14.91 7.11 -28.76
N HIS A 365 14.59 6.55 -29.92
CA HIS A 365 14.45 7.36 -31.10
C HIS A 365 13.18 8.23 -31.04
N PRO A 366 13.18 9.46 -31.63
CA PRO A 366 12.06 10.38 -31.55
C PRO A 366 10.67 9.76 -31.86
N PRO A 367 10.49 8.91 -32.87
CA PRO A 367 9.22 8.23 -33.10
C PRO A 367 8.78 7.34 -31.95
N GLN A 368 9.70 6.58 -31.33
CA GLN A 368 9.42 5.72 -30.20
C GLN A 368 9.05 6.52 -28.95
N ALA A 369 9.76 7.62 -28.67
CA ALA A 369 9.44 8.52 -27.58
C ALA A 369 8.03 9.11 -27.72
N ARG A 370 7.59 9.43 -28.94
CA ARG A 370 6.23 9.88 -29.24
C ARG A 370 5.17 8.81 -28.95
N HIS A 371 5.38 7.58 -29.44
CA HIS A 371 4.46 6.47 -29.16
C HIS A 371 4.38 6.16 -27.66
N LEU A 372 5.50 6.25 -26.93
CA LEU A 372 5.51 6.07 -25.49
C LEU A 372 4.71 7.17 -24.78
N ALA A 373 4.88 8.43 -25.17
CA ALA A 373 4.11 9.55 -24.62
C ALA A 373 2.61 9.37 -24.85
N GLU A 374 2.20 8.95 -26.07
CA GLU A 374 0.79 8.62 -26.40
C GLU A 374 0.27 7.47 -25.52
N ALA A 375 1.05 6.38 -25.35
CA ALA A 375 0.66 5.26 -24.50
C ALA A 375 0.48 5.68 -23.05
N LEU A 376 1.40 6.47 -22.49
CA LEU A 376 1.31 6.99 -21.12
C LEU A 376 0.08 7.90 -20.94
N LEU A 377 -0.23 8.73 -21.93
CA LEU A 377 -1.42 9.57 -21.91
C LEU A 377 -2.71 8.71 -21.97
N GLN A 378 -2.72 7.62 -22.72
CA GLN A 378 -3.87 6.69 -22.70
C GLN A 378 -4.02 5.98 -21.37
N ILE A 379 -2.90 5.57 -20.76
CA ILE A 379 -2.91 4.97 -19.42
C ILE A 379 -3.50 5.95 -18.39
N SER A 380 -3.12 7.24 -18.43
CA SER A 380 -3.65 8.23 -17.49
C SER A 380 -5.16 8.43 -17.60
N LYS A 381 -5.71 8.31 -18.82
CA LYS A 381 -7.15 8.47 -19.09
C LYS A 381 -8.00 7.26 -18.64
N LYS A 382 -7.41 6.05 -18.64
CA LYS A 382 -8.18 4.81 -18.47
C LYS A 382 -7.88 4.08 -17.15
N HIS A 383 -6.66 4.16 -16.67
CA HIS A 383 -6.16 3.21 -15.64
C HIS A 383 -5.74 3.83 -14.32
N GLY A 384 -5.51 5.13 -14.28
CA GLY A 384 -5.04 5.79 -13.07
C GLY A 384 -4.21 7.02 -13.37
N GLN A 385 -3.13 7.23 -12.64
CA GLN A 385 -2.28 8.41 -12.75
C GLN A 385 -0.93 8.08 -13.37
N VAL A 386 -0.41 9.01 -14.16
CA VAL A 386 0.92 8.93 -14.76
C VAL A 386 1.75 10.12 -14.31
N LEU A 387 2.91 9.82 -13.72
CA LEU A 387 3.89 10.79 -13.25
C LEU A 387 5.18 10.60 -14.05
N VAL A 388 5.63 11.62 -14.76
CA VAL A 388 6.79 11.54 -15.64
C VAL A 388 7.81 12.61 -15.25
N THR A 389 9.08 12.23 -15.09
CA THR A 389 10.17 13.21 -15.12
C THR A 389 10.76 13.22 -16.52
N THR A 390 10.92 14.39 -17.15
CA THR A 390 11.35 14.46 -18.54
C THR A 390 12.06 15.75 -18.89
N HIS A 391 12.92 15.67 -19.91
CA HIS A 391 13.51 16.80 -20.63
C HIS A 391 12.94 16.91 -22.06
N SER A 392 12.14 15.97 -22.48
CA SER A 392 11.63 15.91 -23.85
C SER A 392 10.28 16.61 -24.00
N PRO A 393 10.09 17.45 -25.02
CA PRO A 393 8.83 18.14 -25.27
C PRO A 393 7.68 17.18 -25.59
N TYR A 394 7.96 15.94 -25.99
CA TYR A 394 6.91 14.96 -26.35
C TYR A 394 6.04 14.57 -25.15
N PHE A 395 6.57 14.64 -23.94
CA PHE A 395 5.85 14.28 -22.70
C PHE A 395 5.19 15.48 -22.01
N ILE A 396 5.30 16.69 -22.61
CA ILE A 396 4.78 17.94 -22.03
C ILE A 396 3.45 18.33 -22.70
N THR A 397 3.29 17.99 -23.96
CA THR A 397 2.08 18.30 -24.75
C THR A 397 1.11 17.13 -24.67
N GLY A 398 0.14 17.22 -23.74
CA GLY A 398 -1.04 16.36 -23.69
C GLY A 398 -2.22 17.04 -24.32
#